data_458b9fbfd595526226d1f6b10dfc496e
#
_entry.id   458b9fbfd595526226d1f6b10dfc496e
#
_cell.length_a   1.000
_cell.length_b   1.000
_cell.length_c   1.000
_cell.angle_alpha   90.00
_cell.angle_beta   90.00
_cell.angle_gamma   90.00
#
_symmetry.space_group_name_H-M   'P 1'
#
loop_
_entity.id
_entity.type
_entity.pdbx_description
1 polymer ?
#
loop_
_entity_poly.entity_id
_entity_poly.type
_entity_poly.pdbx_seq_one_letter_code
_entity_poly.pdbx_strand_id
1 'polypeptide(L)'
;MSKLSLQWRITLLTVLLIGVTCVSMHLLLCYSGMHYMDSIGSYVSEYSSTDDVVVEYDTADGEEAASFDPSLAGMGDELTIVVHGAQEDFCMTNWYITAAVTLLGGILAYFVSGHALKPLHNFASQVEKVQMNNLGDMRIRDDGLPEFRQLSRSFNDMLERLDHAFAAQKQFTGNAAHELRTPLALMQAQIELFADEHPEVLPETAEFLALLREQIERLTQMTKTLLEMSGLQTAARDDCIELGPMIEEIFTDLEPLAEQNGITLTHEGDGIVTGSDTLLYRLLFNLTENAVKYNRAGGRVRVSVSNENEKILIRISDTGCGIPEEYRRSIFQPFFRVDKSRSREYGGAGLGLSLVWEIAALHGGEVWVEDSSDRGTTFAVRLPAQQK
;
A
#
# COMPACT_ATOMS: atom_id res chain seq x y z
N MET A 1 16.74 0.09 14.64
CA MET A 1 16.89 1.05 13.53
C MET A 1 15.80 0.98 12.43
N SER A 2 14.82 0.10 12.53
CA SER A 2 13.77 -0.09 11.51
C SER A 2 12.61 0.94 11.51
N LYS A 3 12.52 1.84 12.49
CA LYS A 3 11.43 2.82 12.63
C LYS A 3 11.77 4.26 12.21
N LEU A 4 13.01 4.53 11.82
CA LEU A 4 13.40 5.89 11.39
C LEU A 4 13.13 6.07 9.89
N SER A 5 12.56 7.24 9.50
CA SER A 5 12.35 7.58 8.09
C SER A 5 13.67 7.58 7.31
N LEU A 6 13.60 7.36 5.99
CA LEU A 6 14.79 7.34 5.12
C LEU A 6 15.58 8.65 5.23
N GLN A 7 14.89 9.79 5.34
CA GLN A 7 15.50 11.09 5.56
C GLN A 7 16.39 11.11 6.82
N TRP A 8 15.87 10.64 7.94
CA TRP A 8 16.63 10.56 9.20
C TRP A 8 17.84 9.63 9.12
N ARG A 9 17.73 8.52 8.39
CA ARG A 9 18.84 7.59 8.19
C ARG A 9 19.98 8.22 7.38
N ILE A 10 19.64 8.90 6.28
CA ILE A 10 20.64 9.62 5.45
C ILE A 10 21.26 10.74 6.25
N THR A 11 20.46 11.56 6.93
CA THR A 11 20.97 12.66 7.77
C THR A 11 21.92 12.16 8.86
N LEU A 12 21.56 11.10 9.59
CA LEU A 12 22.41 10.50 10.62
C LEU A 12 23.73 9.97 10.04
N LEU A 13 23.70 9.33 8.89
CA LEU A 13 24.89 8.79 8.23
C LEU A 13 25.80 9.92 7.74
N THR A 14 25.25 10.99 7.16
CA THR A 14 26.02 12.16 6.72
C THR A 14 26.61 12.95 7.90
N VAL A 15 25.85 13.13 8.99
CA VAL A 15 26.35 13.78 10.23
C VAL A 15 27.47 12.94 10.85
N LEU A 16 27.33 11.63 10.90
CA LEU A 16 28.38 10.75 11.41
C LEU A 16 29.64 10.84 10.54
N LEU A 17 29.51 10.85 9.22
CA LEU A 17 30.63 11.00 8.30
C LEU A 17 31.34 12.34 8.50
N ILE A 18 30.56 13.45 8.55
CA ILE A 18 31.10 14.78 8.81
C ILE A 18 31.79 14.81 10.17
N GLY A 19 31.18 14.26 11.21
CA GLY A 19 31.76 14.19 12.55
C GLY A 19 33.10 13.45 12.57
N VAL A 20 33.19 12.27 11.96
CA VAL A 20 34.43 11.50 11.87
C VAL A 20 35.51 12.26 11.10
N THR A 21 35.19 12.89 9.98
CA THR A 21 36.14 13.67 9.19
C THR A 21 36.61 14.91 9.95
N CYS A 22 35.72 15.61 10.63
CA CYS A 22 36.07 16.78 11.43
C CYS A 22 36.95 16.42 12.64
N VAL A 23 36.63 15.32 13.34
CA VAL A 23 37.44 14.83 14.48
C VAL A 23 38.84 14.39 14.02
N SER A 24 38.94 13.64 12.91
CA SER A 24 40.23 13.23 12.37
C SER A 24 41.08 14.44 11.93
N MET A 25 40.45 15.44 11.30
CA MET A 25 41.13 16.69 10.93
C MET A 25 41.59 17.48 12.16
N HIS A 26 40.77 17.56 13.21
CA HIS A 26 41.14 18.16 14.49
C HIS A 26 42.33 17.47 15.11
N LEU A 27 42.34 16.14 15.19
CA LEU A 27 43.48 15.40 15.74
C LEU A 27 44.76 15.64 14.94
N LEU A 28 44.69 15.67 13.61
CA LEU A 28 45.84 15.97 12.75
C LEU A 28 46.35 17.39 12.96
N LEU A 29 45.44 18.38 13.03
CA LEU A 29 45.83 19.79 13.27
C LEU A 29 46.44 19.99 14.66
N CYS A 30 45.88 19.38 15.71
CA CYS A 30 46.44 19.42 17.05
C CYS A 30 47.81 18.76 17.10
N TYR A 31 47.96 17.53 16.50
CA TYR A 31 49.25 16.83 16.46
C TYR A 31 50.29 17.65 15.70
N SER A 32 49.97 18.20 14.52
CA SER A 32 50.88 19.02 13.74
C SER A 32 51.22 20.32 14.46
N GLY A 33 50.23 20.99 15.05
CA GLY A 33 50.45 22.24 15.81
C GLY A 33 51.35 22.03 17.03
N MET A 34 51.14 20.98 17.82
CA MET A 34 52.01 20.59 18.94
C MET A 34 53.41 20.29 18.48
N HIS A 35 53.60 19.53 17.41
CA HIS A 35 54.94 19.22 16.88
C HIS A 35 55.70 20.46 16.42
N TYR A 36 55.04 21.40 15.74
CA TYR A 36 55.69 22.66 15.37
C TYR A 36 56.03 23.54 16.59
N MET A 37 55.12 23.63 17.57
CA MET A 37 55.37 24.37 18.81
C MET A 37 56.51 23.80 19.65
N ASP A 38 56.56 22.45 19.77
CA ASP A 38 57.67 21.77 20.43
C ASP A 38 59.03 22.03 19.71
N SER A 39 59.00 22.02 18.36
CA SER A 39 60.20 22.36 17.57
C SER A 39 60.66 23.79 17.83
N ILE A 40 59.74 24.73 17.87
CA ILE A 40 60.06 26.16 18.19
C ILE A 40 60.60 26.25 19.63
N GLY A 41 59.95 25.57 20.59
CA GLY A 41 60.42 25.52 21.97
C GLY A 41 61.84 24.94 22.12
N SER A 42 62.20 23.89 21.39
CA SER A 42 63.53 23.27 21.39
C SER A 42 64.56 24.21 20.76
N TYR A 43 64.26 24.89 19.66
CA TYR A 43 65.14 25.91 19.05
C TYR A 43 65.39 27.08 20.01
N VAL A 44 64.38 27.57 20.71
CA VAL A 44 64.52 28.66 21.66
C VAL A 44 65.32 28.22 22.89
N SER A 45 65.11 27.02 23.41
CA SER A 45 65.87 26.48 24.55
C SER A 45 67.32 26.23 24.18
N GLU A 46 67.60 25.76 22.96
CA GLU A 46 68.97 25.58 22.45
C GLU A 46 69.69 26.92 22.32
N TYR A 47 68.97 27.97 21.86
CA TYR A 47 69.52 29.32 21.79
C TYR A 47 69.73 29.97 23.16
N SER A 48 68.90 29.67 24.14
CA SER A 48 69.03 30.21 25.50
C SER A 48 70.05 29.42 26.34
N SER A 49 70.39 28.19 25.95
CA SER A 49 71.39 27.37 26.64
C SER A 49 72.79 27.48 26.07
N THR A 50 72.94 28.17 24.94
CA THR A 50 74.28 28.50 24.41
C THR A 50 74.87 29.67 25.20
N ASP A 51 75.40 29.33 26.35
CA ASP A 51 76.07 30.22 27.26
C ASP A 51 77.44 30.75 26.71
N ASP A 52 77.67 30.60 25.42
CA ASP A 52 78.86 31.06 24.71
C ASP A 52 78.51 31.86 23.45
N VAL A 53 77.80 32.97 23.61
CA VAL A 53 77.98 34.05 22.65
C VAL A 53 79.14 34.88 23.19
N VAL A 54 80.33 34.44 22.92
CA VAL A 54 81.53 35.28 22.97
C VAL A 54 81.37 36.24 21.82
N VAL A 55 80.83 37.45 22.11
CA VAL A 55 80.94 38.58 21.21
C VAL A 55 82.35 39.06 21.36
N GLU A 56 83.21 38.56 20.49
CA GLU A 56 84.57 39.05 20.37
C GLU A 56 84.54 40.47 19.78
N TYR A 57 84.41 41.47 20.64
CA TYR A 57 84.64 42.84 20.23
C TYR A 57 86.16 43.07 20.17
N ASP A 58 86.69 43.16 18.96
CA ASP A 58 88.03 43.65 18.71
C ASP A 58 88.10 45.16 19.10
N THR A 59 88.34 45.40 20.36
CA THR A 59 88.65 46.73 20.84
C THR A 59 90.18 46.78 21.25
N ALA A 60 90.95 47.34 20.40
CA ALA A 60 92.28 47.73 20.73
C ALA A 60 92.25 48.77 21.85
N ASP A 61 91.92 48.45 23.04
CA ASP A 61 92.36 49.02 24.35
C ASP A 61 91.42 48.55 25.48
N GLY A 62 92.00 47.74 26.37
CA GLY A 62 91.69 47.69 27.78
C GLY A 62 90.36 47.15 28.27
N GLU A 63 90.41 46.00 28.90
CA GLU A 63 89.56 45.48 29.95
C GLU A 63 88.18 46.10 30.13
N GLU A 64 87.09 45.38 29.64
CA GLU A 64 85.81 45.36 30.33
C GLU A 64 85.24 43.97 30.34
N ALA A 65 85.04 43.46 31.58
CA ALA A 65 84.40 42.18 31.84
C ALA A 65 82.96 42.23 31.34
N ALA A 66 82.57 41.25 30.51
CA ALA A 66 81.13 41.04 30.13
C ALA A 66 80.37 40.84 31.43
N SER A 67 79.50 41.79 31.75
CA SER A 67 78.57 41.65 32.84
C SER A 67 77.39 40.76 32.36
N PHE A 68 77.29 39.62 33.03
CA PHE A 68 76.17 38.74 32.91
C PHE A 68 74.88 39.47 33.33
N ASP A 69 73.92 39.63 32.44
CA ASP A 69 72.62 40.21 32.76
C ASP A 69 71.72 39.14 33.35
N PRO A 70 71.45 39.17 34.67
CA PRO A 70 70.62 38.14 35.32
C PRO A 70 69.17 38.12 34.85
N SER A 71 68.72 39.12 34.09
CA SER A 71 67.35 39.21 33.56
C SER A 71 67.06 38.17 32.48
N LEU A 72 68.10 37.58 31.87
CA LEU A 72 67.95 36.56 30.83
C LEU A 72 67.84 35.14 31.40
N ALA A 73 68.20 34.92 32.66
CA ALA A 73 68.16 33.58 33.29
C ALA A 73 66.75 33.02 33.56
N GLY A 74 65.72 33.87 33.50
CA GLY A 74 64.28 33.45 33.69
C GLY A 74 63.48 33.35 32.42
N MET A 75 64.01 33.77 31.26
CA MET A 75 63.26 33.84 30.01
C MET A 75 62.84 32.46 29.47
N GLY A 76 63.59 31.39 29.75
CA GLY A 76 63.30 30.06 29.30
C GLY A 76 62.02 29.46 29.94
N ASP A 77 61.83 29.69 31.25
CA ASP A 77 60.67 29.20 31.98
C ASP A 77 59.41 29.95 31.64
N GLU A 78 59.48 31.32 31.50
CA GLU A 78 58.37 32.15 31.06
C GLU A 78 57.93 31.81 29.65
N LEU A 79 58.87 31.54 28.73
CA LEU A 79 58.58 31.21 27.34
C LEU A 79 57.93 29.80 27.25
N THR A 80 58.39 28.85 28.07
CA THR A 80 57.83 27.49 28.16
C THR A 80 56.34 27.55 28.63
N ILE A 81 56.01 28.41 29.60
CA ILE A 81 54.66 28.62 30.10
C ILE A 81 53.78 29.28 29.02
N VAL A 82 54.26 30.25 28.27
CA VAL A 82 53.54 30.91 27.18
C VAL A 82 53.27 29.93 26.02
N VAL A 83 54.24 29.10 25.65
CA VAL A 83 54.05 28.05 24.60
C VAL A 83 53.02 27.00 25.03
N HIS A 84 53.05 26.52 26.29
CA HIS A 84 52.06 25.59 26.80
C HIS A 84 50.65 26.20 26.83
N GLY A 85 50.50 27.46 27.29
CA GLY A 85 49.21 28.15 27.26
C GLY A 85 48.67 28.34 25.84
N ALA A 86 49.55 28.68 24.89
CA ALA A 86 49.19 28.81 23.48
C ALA A 86 48.75 27.46 22.84
N GLN A 87 49.35 26.33 23.26
CA GLN A 87 48.96 24.98 22.82
C GLN A 87 47.56 24.63 23.32
N GLU A 88 47.25 24.85 24.59
CA GLU A 88 45.92 24.61 25.15
C GLU A 88 44.82 25.45 24.46
N ASP A 89 45.06 26.74 24.30
CA ASP A 89 44.15 27.63 23.64
C ASP A 89 43.92 27.27 22.16
N PHE A 90 44.96 26.84 21.45
CA PHE A 90 44.89 26.38 20.08
C PHE A 90 44.02 25.11 19.98
N CYS A 91 44.21 24.12 20.81
CA CYS A 91 43.45 22.89 20.84
C CYS A 91 41.98 23.14 21.22
N MET A 92 41.74 23.99 22.22
CA MET A 92 40.39 24.37 22.63
C MET A 92 39.63 25.14 21.52
N THR A 93 40.28 26.08 20.87
CA THR A 93 39.72 26.83 19.77
C THR A 93 39.37 25.96 18.59
N ASN A 94 40.27 25.03 18.20
CA ASN A 94 39.98 24.06 17.15
C ASN A 94 38.84 23.12 17.52
N TRP A 95 38.65 22.77 18.80
CA TRP A 95 37.55 21.95 19.27
C TRP A 95 36.20 22.70 19.10
N TYR A 96 36.11 23.98 19.44
CA TYR A 96 34.91 24.80 19.22
C TYR A 96 34.58 24.93 17.72
N ILE A 97 35.58 25.14 16.87
CA ILE A 97 35.40 25.20 15.43
C ILE A 97 34.88 23.89 14.89
N THR A 98 35.46 22.75 15.32
CA THR A 98 35.03 21.40 14.93
C THR A 98 33.57 21.14 15.32
N ALA A 99 33.20 21.48 16.54
CA ALA A 99 31.81 21.33 17.01
C ALA A 99 30.85 22.22 16.20
N ALA A 100 31.20 23.48 15.93
CA ALA A 100 30.36 24.37 15.14
C ALA A 100 30.18 23.89 13.69
N VAL A 101 31.24 23.45 13.02
CA VAL A 101 31.21 22.93 11.66
C VAL A 101 30.38 21.65 11.58
N THR A 102 30.52 20.74 12.55
CA THR A 102 29.74 19.50 12.60
C THR A 102 28.25 19.80 12.79
N LEU A 103 27.91 20.73 13.66
CA LEU A 103 26.52 21.13 13.91
C LEU A 103 25.89 21.82 12.68
N LEU A 104 26.58 22.78 12.08
CA LEU A 104 26.12 23.46 10.85
C LEU A 104 26.00 22.49 9.69
N GLY A 105 26.98 21.59 9.52
CA GLY A 105 26.95 20.52 8.50
C GLY A 105 25.76 19.56 8.69
N GLY A 106 25.45 19.22 9.94
CA GLY A 106 24.28 18.40 10.27
C GLY A 106 22.96 19.07 9.92
N ILE A 107 22.81 20.36 10.24
CA ILE A 107 21.63 21.14 9.88
C ILE A 107 21.49 21.21 8.35
N LEU A 108 22.57 21.53 7.64
CA LEU A 108 22.57 21.61 6.18
C LEU A 108 22.21 20.26 5.56
N ALA A 109 22.81 19.16 6.04
CA ALA A 109 22.51 17.80 5.58
C ALA A 109 21.04 17.42 5.76
N TYR A 110 20.42 17.83 6.88
CA TYR A 110 19.00 17.61 7.12
C TYR A 110 18.11 18.30 6.06
N PHE A 111 18.37 19.57 5.78
CA PHE A 111 17.59 20.33 4.79
C PHE A 111 17.82 19.80 3.36
N VAL A 112 19.07 19.51 2.99
CA VAL A 112 19.41 18.98 1.67
C VAL A 112 18.78 17.59 1.46
N SER A 113 18.89 16.71 2.46
CA SER A 113 18.29 15.37 2.40
C SER A 113 16.76 15.44 2.29
N GLY A 114 16.11 16.32 3.04
CA GLY A 114 14.66 16.52 2.96
C GLY A 114 14.21 17.02 1.59
N HIS A 115 14.95 17.98 1.02
CA HIS A 115 14.64 18.53 -0.30
C HIS A 115 14.88 17.50 -1.42
N ALA A 116 15.99 16.76 -1.36
CA ALA A 116 16.34 15.74 -2.35
C ALA A 116 15.38 14.54 -2.35
N LEU A 117 14.77 14.19 -1.20
CA LEU A 117 13.83 13.07 -1.09
C LEU A 117 12.37 13.45 -1.35
N LYS A 118 12.05 14.76 -1.42
CA LYS A 118 10.68 15.22 -1.65
C LYS A 118 10.07 14.68 -2.96
N PRO A 119 10.77 14.66 -4.11
CA PRO A 119 10.24 14.10 -5.35
C PRO A 119 9.90 12.60 -5.23
N LEU A 120 10.72 11.83 -4.52
CA LEU A 120 10.48 10.39 -4.29
C LEU A 120 9.22 10.17 -3.44
N HIS A 121 9.02 10.96 -2.41
CA HIS A 121 7.83 10.88 -1.57
C HIS A 121 6.56 11.25 -2.36
N ASN A 122 6.63 12.29 -3.17
CA ASN A 122 5.53 12.68 -4.05
C ASN A 122 5.21 11.60 -5.08
N PHE A 123 6.23 10.98 -5.68
CA PHE A 123 6.06 9.86 -6.60
C PHE A 123 5.38 8.68 -5.92
N ALA A 124 5.89 8.26 -4.75
CA ALA A 124 5.30 7.16 -3.98
C ALA A 124 3.83 7.41 -3.63
N SER A 125 3.49 8.63 -3.19
CA SER A 125 2.10 8.99 -2.86
C SER A 125 1.18 9.05 -4.08
N GLN A 126 1.69 9.37 -5.26
CA GLN A 126 0.92 9.32 -6.51
C GLN A 126 0.70 7.87 -6.95
N VAL A 127 1.72 7.02 -6.84
CA VAL A 127 1.61 5.57 -7.15
C VAL A 127 0.59 4.90 -6.23
N GLU A 128 0.56 5.24 -4.94
CA GLU A 128 -0.40 4.68 -3.97
C GLU A 128 -1.87 5.02 -4.32
N LYS A 129 -2.11 6.13 -5.03
CA LYS A 129 -3.45 6.53 -5.48
C LYS A 129 -3.90 5.87 -6.78
N VAL A 130 -3.02 5.11 -7.44
CA VAL A 130 -3.37 4.38 -8.66
C VAL A 130 -4.27 3.21 -8.30
N GLN A 131 -5.47 3.21 -8.89
CA GLN A 131 -6.46 2.14 -8.77
C GLN A 131 -6.89 1.69 -10.16
N MET A 132 -7.43 0.49 -10.29
CA MET A 132 -7.88 -0.04 -11.58
C MET A 132 -8.92 0.84 -12.28
N ASN A 133 -9.72 1.58 -11.51
CA ASN A 133 -10.78 2.45 -12.03
C ASN A 133 -10.30 3.83 -12.50
N ASN A 134 -9.04 4.22 -12.23
CA ASN A 134 -8.49 5.51 -12.63
C ASN A 134 -7.21 5.41 -13.48
N LEU A 135 -6.89 4.21 -14.00
CA LEU A 135 -5.68 3.95 -14.78
C LEU A 135 -5.55 4.87 -16.00
N GLY A 136 -6.66 5.10 -16.74
CA GLY A 136 -6.68 5.91 -17.95
C GLY A 136 -6.51 7.42 -17.69
N ASP A 137 -7.02 7.92 -16.57
CA ASP A 137 -7.02 9.35 -16.23
C ASP A 137 -5.80 9.75 -15.37
N MET A 138 -5.20 8.78 -14.69
CA MET A 138 -4.10 9.04 -13.77
C MET A 138 -2.78 9.14 -14.52
N ARG A 139 -2.13 10.30 -14.41
CA ARG A 139 -0.78 10.54 -14.90
C ARG A 139 0.10 11.00 -13.75
N ILE A 140 1.23 10.34 -13.55
CA ILE A 140 2.25 10.82 -12.62
C ILE A 140 2.89 12.05 -13.21
N ARG A 141 2.86 13.16 -12.46
CA ARG A 141 3.40 14.45 -12.91
C ARG A 141 4.92 14.40 -13.02
N ASP A 142 5.42 15.09 -14.05
CA ASP A 142 6.84 15.14 -14.42
C ASP A 142 7.56 16.33 -13.71
N ASP A 143 7.28 16.54 -12.43
CA ASP A 143 7.78 17.70 -11.66
C ASP A 143 9.07 17.33 -10.92
N GLY A 144 10.17 17.06 -11.62
CA GLY A 144 11.36 16.67 -10.88
C GLY A 144 12.68 16.71 -11.64
N LEU A 145 13.72 16.20 -10.98
CA LEU A 145 15.04 15.96 -11.53
C LEU A 145 14.97 15.04 -12.76
N PRO A 146 15.91 15.12 -13.71
CA PRO A 146 15.90 14.31 -14.94
C PRO A 146 15.72 12.80 -14.70
N GLU A 147 16.29 12.28 -13.62
CA GLU A 147 16.21 10.87 -13.22
C GLU A 147 14.77 10.47 -12.86
N PHE A 148 14.05 11.32 -12.16
CA PHE A 148 12.63 11.09 -11.80
C PHE A 148 11.71 11.25 -13.01
N ARG A 149 12.04 12.09 -13.98
CA ARG A 149 11.32 12.22 -15.24
C ARG A 149 11.30 10.89 -16.02
N GLN A 150 12.45 10.25 -16.12
CA GLN A 150 12.51 8.94 -16.80
C GLN A 150 11.66 7.89 -16.07
N LEU A 151 11.72 7.88 -14.74
CA LEU A 151 10.91 6.97 -13.92
C LEU A 151 9.41 7.22 -14.11
N SER A 152 8.97 8.49 -14.03
CA SER A 152 7.57 8.88 -14.21
C SER A 152 7.05 8.50 -15.61
N ARG A 153 7.88 8.71 -16.67
CA ARG A 153 7.52 8.30 -18.04
C ARG A 153 7.38 6.79 -18.16
N SER A 154 8.38 6.02 -17.68
CA SER A 154 8.31 4.55 -17.74
C SER A 154 7.09 4.01 -16.97
N PHE A 155 6.74 4.65 -15.86
CA PHE A 155 5.57 4.27 -15.09
C PHE A 155 4.26 4.63 -15.81
N ASN A 156 4.18 5.82 -16.41
CA ASN A 156 3.03 6.23 -17.21
C ASN A 156 2.84 5.33 -18.44
N ASP A 157 3.92 4.94 -19.11
CA ASP A 157 3.88 3.98 -20.24
C ASP A 157 3.37 2.60 -19.78
N MET A 158 3.75 2.18 -18.58
CA MET A 158 3.23 0.95 -17.97
C MET A 158 1.74 1.05 -17.65
N LEU A 159 1.30 2.17 -17.07
CA LEU A 159 -0.13 2.43 -16.79
C LEU A 159 -0.95 2.40 -18.09
N GLU A 160 -0.47 3.04 -19.16
CA GLU A 160 -1.13 3.05 -20.45
C GLU A 160 -1.24 1.64 -21.07
N ARG A 161 -0.18 0.83 -20.98
CA ARG A 161 -0.22 -0.58 -21.43
C ARG A 161 -1.20 -1.42 -20.60
N LEU A 162 -1.28 -1.19 -19.30
CA LEU A 162 -2.24 -1.85 -18.42
C LEU A 162 -3.67 -1.44 -18.77
N ASP A 163 -3.94 -0.16 -18.97
CA ASP A 163 -5.25 0.34 -19.38
C ASP A 163 -5.70 -0.27 -20.71
N HIS A 164 -4.82 -0.27 -21.71
CA HIS A 164 -5.09 -0.94 -23.00
C HIS A 164 -5.34 -2.44 -22.86
N ALA A 165 -4.56 -3.14 -22.02
CA ALA A 165 -4.74 -4.56 -21.79
C ALA A 165 -6.10 -4.87 -21.12
N PHE A 166 -6.49 -4.08 -20.11
CA PHE A 166 -7.80 -4.20 -19.47
C PHE A 166 -8.95 -3.84 -20.41
N ALA A 167 -8.82 -2.78 -21.21
CA ALA A 167 -9.82 -2.42 -22.21
C ALA A 167 -10.01 -3.54 -23.26
N ALA A 168 -8.90 -4.12 -23.76
CA ALA A 168 -8.94 -5.24 -24.67
C ALA A 168 -9.56 -6.50 -24.06
N GLN A 169 -9.21 -6.82 -22.80
CA GLN A 169 -9.79 -7.94 -22.06
C GLN A 169 -11.31 -7.76 -21.87
N LYS A 170 -11.73 -6.54 -21.48
CA LYS A 170 -13.15 -6.19 -21.33
C LYS A 170 -13.91 -6.34 -22.63
N GLN A 171 -13.38 -5.80 -23.73
CA GLN A 171 -13.99 -5.89 -25.05
C GLN A 171 -14.07 -7.37 -25.50
N PHE A 172 -13.02 -8.16 -25.29
CA PHE A 172 -13.00 -9.59 -25.62
C PHE A 172 -14.08 -10.34 -24.84
N THR A 173 -14.16 -10.14 -23.51
CA THR A 173 -15.15 -10.80 -22.68
C THR A 173 -16.57 -10.41 -23.07
N GLY A 174 -16.80 -9.12 -23.34
CA GLY A 174 -18.10 -8.59 -23.81
C GLY A 174 -18.52 -9.19 -25.14
N ASN A 175 -17.63 -9.18 -26.12
CA ASN A 175 -17.88 -9.77 -27.44
C ASN A 175 -18.14 -11.28 -27.35
N ALA A 176 -17.30 -12.01 -26.60
CA ALA A 176 -17.47 -13.45 -26.42
C ALA A 176 -18.83 -13.81 -25.80
N ALA A 177 -19.25 -13.05 -24.78
CA ALA A 177 -20.57 -13.25 -24.15
C ALA A 177 -21.72 -12.99 -25.10
N HIS A 178 -21.64 -11.96 -25.96
CA HIS A 178 -22.65 -11.69 -27.00
C HIS A 178 -22.69 -12.78 -28.07
N GLU A 179 -21.52 -13.21 -28.56
CA GLU A 179 -21.41 -14.26 -29.57
C GLU A 179 -21.84 -15.65 -29.05
N LEU A 180 -21.77 -15.89 -27.74
CA LEU A 180 -22.28 -17.12 -27.12
C LEU A 180 -23.79 -17.08 -26.86
N ARG A 181 -24.37 -15.91 -26.59
CA ARG A 181 -25.81 -15.78 -26.31
C ARG A 181 -26.68 -16.22 -27.47
N THR A 182 -26.33 -15.84 -28.68
CA THR A 182 -27.10 -16.16 -29.89
C THR A 182 -27.22 -17.66 -30.17
N PRO A 183 -26.12 -18.47 -30.19
CA PRO A 183 -26.24 -19.92 -30.39
C PRO A 183 -26.95 -20.62 -29.23
N LEU A 184 -26.78 -20.14 -27.98
CA LEU A 184 -27.48 -20.72 -26.83
C LEU A 184 -28.99 -20.49 -26.94
N ALA A 185 -29.45 -19.28 -27.30
CA ALA A 185 -30.86 -18.98 -27.52
C ALA A 185 -31.44 -19.81 -28.68
N LEU A 186 -30.67 -20.03 -29.75
CA LEU A 186 -31.08 -20.87 -30.86
C LEU A 186 -31.24 -22.35 -30.44
N MET A 187 -30.27 -22.88 -29.67
CA MET A 187 -30.36 -24.25 -29.13
C MET A 187 -31.55 -24.41 -28.20
N GLN A 188 -31.84 -23.43 -27.35
CA GLN A 188 -32.99 -23.43 -26.47
C GLN A 188 -34.29 -23.46 -27.29
N ALA A 189 -34.43 -22.58 -28.27
CA ALA A 189 -35.61 -22.56 -29.14
C ALA A 189 -35.80 -23.85 -29.94
N GLN A 190 -34.71 -24.50 -30.39
CA GLN A 190 -34.79 -25.81 -31.07
C GLN A 190 -35.29 -26.93 -30.17
N ILE A 191 -34.85 -26.94 -28.92
CA ILE A 191 -35.31 -27.94 -27.92
C ILE A 191 -36.80 -27.72 -27.60
N GLU A 192 -37.23 -26.46 -27.41
CA GLU A 192 -38.60 -26.11 -27.16
C GLU A 192 -39.50 -26.51 -28.34
N LEU A 193 -39.07 -26.16 -29.58
CA LEU A 193 -39.80 -26.53 -30.77
C LEU A 193 -39.93 -28.03 -30.94
N PHE A 194 -38.84 -28.79 -30.72
CA PHE A 194 -38.86 -30.26 -30.78
C PHE A 194 -39.82 -30.86 -29.74
N ALA A 195 -39.83 -30.34 -28.52
CA ALA A 195 -40.74 -30.80 -27.46
C ALA A 195 -42.22 -30.52 -27.81
N ASP A 196 -42.51 -29.38 -28.42
CA ASP A 196 -43.86 -28.98 -28.86
C ASP A 196 -44.35 -29.83 -30.06
N GLU A 197 -43.44 -30.08 -31.03
CA GLU A 197 -43.80 -30.89 -32.23
C GLU A 197 -43.91 -32.40 -31.91
N HIS A 198 -43.31 -32.90 -30.85
CA HIS A 198 -43.30 -34.31 -30.48
C HIS A 198 -43.76 -34.53 -29.04
N PRO A 199 -45.01 -34.31 -28.70
CA PRO A 199 -45.52 -34.47 -27.34
C PRO A 199 -45.51 -35.92 -26.81
N GLU A 200 -45.39 -36.92 -27.71
CA GLU A 200 -45.38 -38.33 -27.38
C GLU A 200 -43.97 -38.95 -27.42
N VAL A 201 -42.93 -38.22 -27.02
CA VAL A 201 -41.59 -38.80 -26.93
C VAL A 201 -41.46 -39.81 -25.80
N LEU A 202 -40.56 -40.80 -26.00
CA LEU A 202 -40.20 -41.74 -24.95
C LEU A 202 -39.72 -41.01 -23.69
N PRO A 203 -40.06 -41.51 -22.48
CA PRO A 203 -39.61 -40.87 -21.21
C PRO A 203 -38.11 -40.59 -21.15
N GLU A 204 -37.28 -41.50 -21.66
CA GLU A 204 -35.82 -41.36 -21.73
C GLU A 204 -35.40 -40.16 -22.61
N THR A 205 -36.12 -39.92 -23.73
CA THR A 205 -35.84 -38.77 -24.60
C THR A 205 -36.26 -37.45 -23.94
N ALA A 206 -37.41 -37.45 -23.24
CA ALA A 206 -37.89 -36.31 -22.49
C ALA A 206 -36.90 -35.91 -21.36
N GLU A 207 -36.38 -36.91 -20.63
CA GLU A 207 -35.36 -36.71 -19.60
C GLU A 207 -34.06 -36.13 -20.19
N PHE A 208 -33.61 -36.67 -21.34
CA PHE A 208 -32.42 -36.17 -22.04
C PHE A 208 -32.59 -34.73 -22.51
N LEU A 209 -33.76 -34.35 -23.07
CA LEU A 209 -34.06 -32.98 -23.46
C LEU A 209 -34.11 -32.03 -22.26
N ALA A 210 -34.66 -32.47 -21.13
CA ALA A 210 -34.67 -31.71 -19.90
C ALA A 210 -33.22 -31.41 -19.39
N LEU A 211 -32.35 -32.42 -19.44
CA LEU A 211 -30.93 -32.27 -19.10
C LEU A 211 -30.21 -31.27 -20.04
N LEU A 212 -30.46 -31.34 -21.36
CA LEU A 212 -29.89 -30.40 -22.34
C LEU A 212 -30.36 -28.97 -22.06
N ARG A 213 -31.67 -28.80 -21.79
CA ARG A 213 -32.25 -27.50 -21.46
C ARG A 213 -31.58 -26.89 -20.21
N GLU A 214 -31.43 -27.68 -19.16
CA GLU A 214 -30.73 -27.26 -17.94
C GLU A 214 -29.27 -26.78 -18.24
N GLN A 215 -28.54 -27.54 -19.08
CA GLN A 215 -27.16 -27.13 -19.45
C GLN A 215 -27.13 -25.83 -20.26
N ILE A 216 -28.09 -25.60 -21.17
CA ILE A 216 -28.18 -24.39 -21.96
C ILE A 216 -28.53 -23.19 -21.07
N GLU A 217 -29.50 -23.34 -20.18
CA GLU A 217 -29.85 -22.30 -19.20
C GLU A 217 -28.65 -21.94 -18.33
N ARG A 218 -27.89 -22.92 -17.88
CA ARG A 218 -26.68 -22.72 -17.11
C ARG A 218 -25.60 -21.94 -17.90
N LEU A 219 -25.34 -22.30 -19.16
CA LEU A 219 -24.40 -21.60 -20.02
C LEU A 219 -24.86 -20.17 -20.29
N THR A 220 -26.16 -19.96 -20.50
CA THR A 220 -26.76 -18.64 -20.68
C THR A 220 -26.55 -17.77 -19.45
N GLN A 221 -26.75 -18.31 -18.25
CA GLN A 221 -26.50 -17.58 -17.02
C GLN A 221 -25.02 -17.26 -16.80
N MET A 222 -24.11 -18.18 -17.18
CA MET A 222 -22.67 -17.92 -17.14
C MET A 222 -22.28 -16.76 -18.06
N THR A 223 -22.74 -16.76 -19.32
CA THR A 223 -22.44 -15.68 -20.28
C THR A 223 -23.01 -14.33 -19.83
N LYS A 224 -24.20 -14.32 -19.23
CA LYS A 224 -24.79 -13.14 -18.65
C LYS A 224 -23.93 -12.57 -17.52
N THR A 225 -23.50 -13.40 -16.57
CA THR A 225 -22.67 -12.96 -15.44
C THR A 225 -21.30 -12.46 -15.90
N LEU A 226 -20.69 -13.13 -16.89
CA LEU A 226 -19.41 -12.67 -17.49
C LEU A 226 -19.54 -11.28 -18.13
N LEU A 227 -20.67 -11.04 -18.85
CA LEU A 227 -20.93 -9.73 -19.43
C LEU A 227 -21.10 -8.65 -18.36
N GLU A 228 -21.81 -8.97 -17.27
CA GLU A 228 -21.98 -8.09 -16.13
C GLU A 228 -20.66 -7.73 -15.48
N MET A 229 -19.79 -8.72 -15.20
CA MET A 229 -18.43 -8.49 -14.68
C MET A 229 -17.61 -7.58 -15.60
N SER A 230 -17.76 -7.70 -16.92
CA SER A 230 -17.10 -6.82 -17.89
C SER A 230 -17.59 -5.36 -17.82
N GLY A 231 -18.84 -5.13 -17.41
CA GLY A 231 -19.46 -3.80 -17.30
C GLY A 231 -19.25 -3.06 -15.98
N LEU A 232 -18.84 -3.75 -14.92
CA LEU A 232 -18.78 -3.22 -13.54
C LEU A 232 -17.99 -1.91 -13.39
N GLN A 233 -16.86 -1.79 -14.09
CA GLN A 233 -15.95 -0.65 -13.94
C GLN A 233 -16.50 0.67 -14.49
N THR A 234 -17.50 0.64 -15.38
CA THR A 234 -18.09 1.83 -16.02
C THR A 234 -19.35 2.34 -15.32
N ALA A 235 -19.85 1.63 -14.31
CA ALA A 235 -21.04 2.09 -13.57
C ALA A 235 -20.69 3.32 -12.73
N ALA A 236 -21.55 4.35 -12.79
CA ALA A 236 -21.49 5.49 -11.88
C ALA A 236 -21.69 4.98 -10.43
N ARG A 237 -21.02 5.62 -9.46
CA ARG A 237 -21.01 5.21 -8.05
C ARG A 237 -21.16 6.39 -7.12
N ASP A 238 -21.98 7.33 -7.48
CA ASP A 238 -22.24 8.60 -6.81
C ASP A 238 -23.67 8.71 -6.24
N ASP A 239 -24.46 7.63 -6.37
CA ASP A 239 -25.80 7.58 -5.78
C ASP A 239 -25.73 7.47 -4.25
N CYS A 240 -26.69 8.13 -3.59
CA CYS A 240 -26.91 8.02 -2.15
C CYS A 240 -27.95 6.92 -1.91
N ILE A 241 -27.56 5.82 -1.30
CA ILE A 241 -28.35 4.58 -1.24
C ILE A 241 -28.69 4.26 0.21
N GLU A 242 -29.99 4.17 0.50
CA GLU A 242 -30.53 3.70 1.77
C GLU A 242 -30.63 2.16 1.73
N LEU A 243 -29.91 1.48 2.60
CA LEU A 243 -29.80 0.01 2.59
C LEU A 243 -31.08 -0.68 3.06
N GLY A 244 -31.82 -0.09 3.99
CA GLY A 244 -33.08 -0.66 4.49
C GLY A 244 -34.09 -0.93 3.39
N PRO A 245 -34.53 0.08 2.61
CA PRO A 245 -35.43 -0.09 1.48
C PRO A 245 -34.92 -1.08 0.43
N MET A 246 -33.62 -1.04 0.12
CA MET A 246 -33.01 -1.98 -0.83
C MET A 246 -33.08 -3.44 -0.34
N ILE A 247 -32.86 -3.69 0.95
CA ILE A 247 -32.97 -5.04 1.54
C ILE A 247 -34.42 -5.51 1.51
N GLU A 248 -35.39 -4.65 1.75
CA GLU A 248 -36.81 -5.00 1.65
C GLU A 248 -37.23 -5.36 0.23
N GLU A 249 -36.71 -4.63 -0.78
CA GLU A 249 -36.91 -4.96 -2.20
C GLU A 249 -36.34 -6.34 -2.53
N ILE A 250 -35.11 -6.62 -2.09
CA ILE A 250 -34.45 -7.93 -2.27
C ILE A 250 -35.27 -9.05 -1.61
N PHE A 251 -35.83 -8.80 -0.43
CA PHE A 251 -36.68 -9.79 0.25
C PHE A 251 -37.95 -10.07 -0.54
N THR A 252 -38.56 -9.03 -1.12
CA THR A 252 -39.73 -9.20 -1.98
C THR A 252 -39.41 -10.04 -3.21
N ASP A 253 -38.28 -9.81 -3.85
CA ASP A 253 -37.84 -10.57 -5.02
C ASP A 253 -37.49 -12.03 -4.69
N LEU A 254 -37.01 -12.31 -3.47
CA LEU A 254 -36.63 -13.63 -2.99
C LEU A 254 -37.77 -14.37 -2.25
N GLU A 255 -38.90 -13.70 -1.98
CA GLU A 255 -40.05 -14.28 -1.26
C GLU A 255 -40.52 -15.62 -1.87
N PRO A 256 -40.72 -15.75 -3.21
CA PRO A 256 -41.16 -17.02 -3.79
C PRO A 256 -40.19 -18.18 -3.55
N LEU A 257 -38.87 -17.89 -3.59
CA LEU A 257 -37.82 -18.88 -3.34
C LEU A 257 -37.74 -19.23 -1.86
N ALA A 258 -37.91 -18.26 -0.98
CA ALA A 258 -37.91 -18.44 0.47
C ALA A 258 -39.13 -19.24 0.92
N GLU A 259 -40.32 -18.97 0.41
CA GLU A 259 -41.56 -19.71 0.69
C GLU A 259 -41.45 -21.18 0.24
N GLN A 260 -40.94 -21.41 -0.98
CA GLN A 260 -40.74 -22.76 -1.50
C GLN A 260 -39.89 -23.62 -0.57
N ASN A 261 -38.89 -23.02 0.12
CA ASN A 261 -37.99 -23.74 1.03
C ASN A 261 -38.40 -23.56 2.51
N GLY A 262 -39.50 -22.86 2.81
CA GLY A 262 -39.97 -22.56 4.17
C GLY A 262 -38.99 -21.68 4.98
N ILE A 263 -38.29 -20.76 4.34
CA ILE A 263 -37.24 -19.91 4.96
C ILE A 263 -37.84 -18.59 5.38
N THR A 264 -37.50 -18.17 6.60
CA THR A 264 -37.88 -16.87 7.16
C THR A 264 -36.81 -15.84 6.88
N LEU A 265 -37.15 -14.74 6.20
CA LEU A 265 -36.28 -13.59 5.97
C LEU A 265 -36.53 -12.53 7.05
N THR A 266 -35.47 -11.97 7.62
CA THR A 266 -35.54 -10.91 8.62
C THR A 266 -34.41 -9.90 8.42
N HIS A 267 -34.73 -8.62 8.60
CA HIS A 267 -33.74 -7.55 8.51
C HIS A 267 -33.78 -6.68 9.77
N GLU A 268 -32.63 -6.13 10.18
CA GLU A 268 -32.49 -5.19 11.27
C GLU A 268 -31.40 -4.15 11.01
N GLY A 269 -31.65 -2.93 11.44
CA GLY A 269 -30.75 -1.81 11.24
C GLY A 269 -30.89 -1.18 9.86
N ASP A 270 -30.21 -0.05 9.67
CA ASP A 270 -30.18 0.69 8.42
C ASP A 270 -28.88 1.47 8.28
N GLY A 271 -28.58 1.95 7.08
CA GLY A 271 -27.39 2.74 6.80
C GLY A 271 -27.43 3.35 5.42
N ILE A 272 -26.64 4.41 5.23
CA ILE A 272 -26.55 5.12 3.95
C ILE A 272 -25.14 4.97 3.41
N VAL A 273 -25.03 4.47 2.18
CA VAL A 273 -23.76 4.32 1.46
C VAL A 273 -23.78 5.13 0.18
N THR A 274 -22.60 5.59 -0.26
CA THR A 274 -22.45 6.18 -1.59
C THR A 274 -21.94 5.12 -2.53
N GLY A 275 -22.63 4.90 -3.66
CA GLY A 275 -22.25 3.85 -4.59
C GLY A 275 -23.13 3.79 -5.83
N SER A 276 -23.09 2.66 -6.52
CA SER A 276 -23.99 2.34 -7.60
C SER A 276 -25.17 1.51 -7.08
N ASP A 277 -26.38 2.02 -7.19
CA ASP A 277 -27.60 1.36 -6.76
C ASP A 277 -27.71 -0.06 -7.33
N THR A 278 -27.60 -0.20 -8.63
CA THR A 278 -27.66 -1.49 -9.33
C THR A 278 -26.60 -2.48 -8.87
N LEU A 279 -25.37 -2.02 -8.60
CA LEU A 279 -24.28 -2.92 -8.19
C LEU A 279 -24.46 -3.35 -6.74
N LEU A 280 -24.81 -2.45 -5.83
CA LEU A 280 -25.05 -2.79 -4.43
C LEU A 280 -26.26 -3.69 -4.27
N TYR A 281 -27.33 -3.44 -5.02
CA TYR A 281 -28.48 -4.35 -5.10
C TYR A 281 -28.00 -5.78 -5.47
N ARG A 282 -27.20 -5.91 -6.54
CA ARG A 282 -26.67 -7.21 -6.98
C ARG A 282 -25.77 -7.89 -5.94
N LEU A 283 -24.93 -7.12 -5.25
CA LEU A 283 -24.10 -7.65 -4.19
C LEU A 283 -24.95 -8.29 -3.08
N LEU A 284 -25.91 -7.51 -2.57
CA LEU A 284 -26.79 -7.97 -1.49
C LEU A 284 -27.72 -9.08 -1.94
N PHE A 285 -28.27 -9.00 -3.15
CA PHE A 285 -29.11 -10.04 -3.74
C PHE A 285 -28.36 -11.38 -3.84
N ASN A 286 -27.12 -11.38 -4.40
CA ASN A 286 -26.33 -12.63 -4.54
C ASN A 286 -26.01 -13.28 -3.19
N LEU A 287 -25.70 -12.49 -2.17
CA LEU A 287 -25.41 -13.02 -0.83
C LEU A 287 -26.69 -13.57 -0.18
N THR A 288 -27.80 -12.85 -0.28
CA THR A 288 -29.09 -13.25 0.29
C THR A 288 -29.67 -14.47 -0.44
N GLU A 289 -29.58 -14.48 -1.77
CA GLU A 289 -29.99 -15.63 -2.59
C GLU A 289 -29.20 -16.90 -2.22
N ASN A 290 -27.88 -16.78 -2.04
CA ASN A 290 -27.05 -17.88 -1.56
C ASN A 290 -27.48 -18.34 -0.18
N ALA A 291 -27.76 -17.42 0.75
CA ALA A 291 -28.23 -17.73 2.10
C ALA A 291 -29.58 -18.48 2.10
N VAL A 292 -30.44 -18.21 1.10
CA VAL A 292 -31.72 -18.95 0.89
C VAL A 292 -31.46 -20.32 0.25
N LYS A 293 -30.67 -20.37 -0.85
CA LYS A 293 -30.42 -21.60 -1.63
C LYS A 293 -29.69 -22.68 -0.84
N TYR A 294 -28.72 -22.30 -0.01
CA TYR A 294 -27.90 -23.24 0.77
C TYR A 294 -28.38 -23.41 2.21
N ASN A 295 -29.60 -22.97 2.50
CA ASN A 295 -30.23 -23.12 3.80
C ASN A 295 -30.82 -24.52 3.99
N ARG A 296 -31.31 -24.78 5.19
CA ARG A 296 -32.10 -25.95 5.54
C ARG A 296 -33.59 -25.62 5.43
N ALA A 297 -34.41 -26.57 5.11
CA ALA A 297 -35.87 -26.41 5.14
C ALA A 297 -36.33 -25.91 6.53
N GLY A 298 -37.16 -24.88 6.55
CA GLY A 298 -37.58 -24.20 7.78
C GLY A 298 -36.50 -23.33 8.44
N GLY A 299 -35.43 -23.03 7.73
CA GLY A 299 -34.32 -22.18 8.21
C GLY A 299 -34.66 -20.70 8.26
N ARG A 300 -33.61 -19.90 8.54
CA ARG A 300 -33.73 -18.45 8.67
C ARG A 300 -32.56 -17.75 7.95
N VAL A 301 -32.84 -16.63 7.35
CA VAL A 301 -31.84 -15.67 6.87
C VAL A 301 -32.05 -14.35 7.60
N ARG A 302 -31.00 -13.78 8.15
CA ARG A 302 -30.99 -12.48 8.81
C ARG A 302 -29.97 -11.56 8.13
N VAL A 303 -30.43 -10.38 7.71
CA VAL A 303 -29.58 -9.30 7.25
C VAL A 303 -29.53 -8.24 8.34
N SER A 304 -28.33 -7.90 8.82
CA SER A 304 -28.16 -6.84 9.83
C SER A 304 -27.21 -5.76 9.31
N VAL A 305 -27.59 -4.51 9.49
CA VAL A 305 -26.81 -3.33 9.09
C VAL A 305 -26.42 -2.56 10.34
N SER A 306 -25.12 -2.28 10.51
CA SER A 306 -24.57 -1.51 11.61
C SER A 306 -23.55 -0.48 11.15
N ASN A 307 -23.52 0.68 11.83
CA ASN A 307 -22.55 1.73 11.60
C ASN A 307 -21.34 1.53 12.52
N GLU A 308 -20.15 1.35 11.97
CA GLU A 308 -18.90 1.19 12.71
C GLU A 308 -17.84 2.19 12.22
N ASN A 309 -17.58 3.27 12.99
CA ASN A 309 -16.48 4.21 12.75
C ASN A 309 -16.32 4.65 11.27
N GLU A 310 -17.27 5.37 10.71
CA GLU A 310 -17.30 5.84 9.32
C GLU A 310 -17.41 4.73 8.25
N LYS A 311 -17.74 3.51 8.66
CA LYS A 311 -17.99 2.37 7.77
C LYS A 311 -19.35 1.75 8.11
N ILE A 312 -20.00 1.19 7.11
CA ILE A 312 -21.19 0.38 7.26
C ILE A 312 -20.80 -1.07 7.18
N LEU A 313 -21.21 -1.84 8.17
CA LEU A 313 -21.03 -3.28 8.23
C LEU A 313 -22.38 -3.96 8.04
N ILE A 314 -22.48 -4.76 6.97
CA ILE A 314 -23.66 -5.55 6.61
C ILE A 314 -23.31 -7.01 6.85
N ARG A 315 -24.11 -7.70 7.68
CA ARG A 315 -23.97 -9.15 7.91
C ARG A 315 -25.16 -9.87 7.36
N ILE A 316 -24.91 -10.89 6.56
CA ILE A 316 -25.93 -11.81 6.04
C ILE A 316 -25.67 -13.16 6.67
N SER A 317 -26.57 -13.58 7.58
CA SER A 317 -26.45 -14.81 8.36
C SER A 317 -27.53 -15.78 7.97
N ASP A 318 -27.16 -17.02 7.69
CA ASP A 318 -28.06 -18.14 7.40
C ASP A 318 -27.93 -19.25 8.45
N THR A 319 -28.88 -20.18 8.43
CA THR A 319 -28.87 -21.40 9.26
C THR A 319 -28.60 -22.67 8.42
N GLY A 320 -27.87 -22.53 7.33
CA GLY A 320 -27.63 -23.55 6.32
C GLY A 320 -26.56 -24.58 6.66
N CYS A 321 -25.95 -25.15 5.62
CA CYS A 321 -24.98 -26.24 5.74
C CYS A 321 -23.55 -25.79 6.08
N GLY A 322 -23.28 -24.48 6.06
CA GLY A 322 -21.94 -23.93 6.31
C GLY A 322 -20.94 -24.13 5.17
N ILE A 323 -19.75 -23.54 5.37
CA ILE A 323 -18.64 -23.58 4.44
C ILE A 323 -17.40 -24.11 5.19
N PRO A 324 -16.78 -25.21 4.74
CA PRO A 324 -15.55 -25.73 5.33
C PRO A 324 -14.43 -24.66 5.33
N GLU A 325 -13.63 -24.63 6.39
CA GLU A 325 -12.63 -23.60 6.61
C GLU A 325 -11.63 -23.47 5.45
N GLU A 326 -11.25 -24.58 4.85
CA GLU A 326 -10.31 -24.65 3.71
C GLU A 326 -10.82 -23.92 2.46
N TYR A 327 -12.15 -23.75 2.31
CA TYR A 327 -12.76 -23.13 1.13
C TYR A 327 -13.17 -21.68 1.35
N ARG A 328 -13.18 -21.15 2.59
CA ARG A 328 -13.66 -19.79 2.91
C ARG A 328 -13.01 -18.67 2.11
N ARG A 329 -11.75 -18.86 1.68
CA ARG A 329 -11.04 -17.91 0.80
C ARG A 329 -11.30 -18.18 -0.68
N SER A 330 -11.43 -19.44 -1.05
CA SER A 330 -11.54 -19.85 -2.45
C SER A 330 -12.93 -19.65 -3.03
N ILE A 331 -13.97 -19.55 -2.20
CA ILE A 331 -15.36 -19.35 -2.65
C ILE A 331 -15.59 -18.05 -3.43
N PHE A 332 -14.70 -17.06 -3.27
CA PHE A 332 -14.75 -15.81 -4.02
C PHE A 332 -14.02 -15.89 -5.38
N GLN A 333 -13.36 -17.01 -5.69
CA GLN A 333 -12.72 -17.20 -7.00
C GLN A 333 -13.78 -17.53 -8.05
N PRO A 334 -13.65 -17.00 -9.28
CA PRO A 334 -14.56 -17.34 -10.37
C PRO A 334 -14.61 -18.85 -10.63
N PHE A 335 -15.83 -19.37 -10.87
CA PHE A 335 -16.12 -20.80 -11.14
C PHE A 335 -15.83 -21.76 -9.98
N PHE A 336 -15.44 -21.25 -8.80
CA PHE A 336 -15.22 -22.12 -7.65
C PHE A 336 -16.53 -22.60 -7.04
N ARG A 337 -16.55 -23.87 -6.59
CA ARG A 337 -17.70 -24.52 -5.93
C ARG A 337 -17.18 -25.55 -4.94
N VAL A 338 -17.74 -25.57 -3.73
CA VAL A 338 -17.36 -26.48 -2.64
C VAL A 338 -17.72 -27.93 -3.01
N ASP A 339 -18.90 -28.16 -3.57
CA ASP A 339 -19.38 -29.48 -3.98
C ASP A 339 -19.98 -29.44 -5.40
N LYS A 340 -19.36 -30.19 -6.33
CA LYS A 340 -19.81 -30.29 -7.72
C LYS A 340 -21.08 -31.14 -7.89
N SER A 341 -21.42 -31.98 -6.91
CA SER A 341 -22.56 -32.90 -6.99
C SER A 341 -23.86 -32.30 -6.47
N ARG A 342 -23.84 -31.68 -5.29
CA ARG A 342 -25.00 -30.96 -4.70
C ARG A 342 -25.39 -29.72 -5.47
N SER A 343 -24.46 -29.10 -6.09
CA SER A 343 -24.67 -27.82 -6.81
C SER A 343 -25.30 -28.02 -8.21
N ARG A 344 -25.56 -29.27 -8.67
CA ARG A 344 -26.41 -29.52 -9.83
C ARG A 344 -27.89 -29.26 -9.51
N GLU A 345 -28.30 -29.51 -8.30
CA GLU A 345 -29.66 -29.30 -7.82
C GLU A 345 -30.05 -27.82 -7.68
N TYR A 346 -29.07 -26.93 -7.37
CA TYR A 346 -29.30 -25.48 -7.13
C TYR A 346 -28.78 -24.55 -8.25
N GLY A 347 -28.30 -25.11 -9.37
CA GLY A 347 -28.13 -24.37 -10.65
C GLY A 347 -27.16 -23.20 -10.71
N GLY A 348 -26.11 -23.13 -9.89
CA GLY A 348 -25.19 -21.97 -9.86
C GLY A 348 -23.93 -22.12 -10.73
N ALA A 349 -23.50 -21.05 -11.42
CA ALA A 349 -22.30 -21.00 -12.26
C ALA A 349 -21.00 -20.87 -11.47
N GLY A 350 -21.05 -20.61 -10.15
CA GLY A 350 -19.86 -20.29 -9.33
C GLY A 350 -19.30 -18.89 -9.58
N LEU A 351 -20.11 -17.97 -10.10
CA LEU A 351 -19.71 -16.60 -10.42
C LEU A 351 -20.32 -15.55 -9.46
N GLY A 352 -21.37 -15.90 -8.70
CA GLY A 352 -22.07 -14.93 -7.84
C GLY A 352 -21.21 -14.34 -6.75
N LEU A 353 -20.42 -15.17 -6.04
CA LEU A 353 -19.56 -14.68 -4.96
C LEU A 353 -18.31 -13.93 -5.50
N SER A 354 -17.80 -14.29 -6.68
CA SER A 354 -16.73 -13.49 -7.31
C SER A 354 -17.23 -12.11 -7.76
N LEU A 355 -18.47 -12.03 -8.24
CA LEU A 355 -19.13 -10.76 -8.53
C LEU A 355 -19.32 -9.91 -7.27
N VAL A 356 -19.72 -10.53 -6.15
CA VAL A 356 -19.85 -9.86 -4.84
C VAL A 356 -18.52 -9.26 -4.41
N TRP A 357 -17.43 -10.03 -4.54
CA TRP A 357 -16.08 -9.58 -4.18
C TRP A 357 -15.64 -8.38 -5.02
N GLU A 358 -15.82 -8.44 -6.35
CA GLU A 358 -15.52 -7.34 -7.27
C GLU A 358 -16.33 -6.07 -6.94
N ILE A 359 -17.64 -6.22 -6.73
CA ILE A 359 -18.51 -5.06 -6.42
C ILE A 359 -18.08 -4.42 -5.08
N ALA A 360 -17.79 -5.20 -4.04
CA ALA A 360 -17.32 -4.68 -2.76
C ALA A 360 -16.00 -3.91 -2.94
N ALA A 361 -15.03 -4.47 -3.65
CA ALA A 361 -13.75 -3.83 -3.96
C ALA A 361 -13.92 -2.51 -4.74
N LEU A 362 -14.82 -2.48 -5.74
CA LEU A 362 -15.13 -1.29 -6.53
C LEU A 362 -15.73 -0.14 -5.71
N HIS A 363 -16.39 -0.46 -4.61
CA HIS A 363 -16.94 0.51 -3.66
C HIS A 363 -15.96 0.85 -2.51
N GLY A 364 -14.67 0.43 -2.61
CA GLY A 364 -13.66 0.67 -1.57
C GLY A 364 -13.92 -0.12 -0.28
N GLY A 365 -14.74 -1.17 -0.38
CA GLY A 365 -15.10 -2.06 0.70
C GLY A 365 -14.41 -3.42 0.63
N GLU A 366 -14.88 -4.33 1.47
CA GLU A 366 -14.39 -5.71 1.54
C GLU A 366 -15.52 -6.67 1.90
N VAL A 367 -15.39 -7.93 1.50
CA VAL A 367 -16.33 -9.02 1.85
C VAL A 367 -15.54 -10.23 2.33
N TRP A 368 -16.07 -10.91 3.38
CA TRP A 368 -15.45 -12.12 3.92
C TRP A 368 -16.49 -13.02 4.58
N VAL A 369 -16.08 -14.25 4.89
CA VAL A 369 -16.84 -15.14 5.78
C VAL A 369 -16.43 -14.82 7.22
N GLU A 370 -17.33 -14.23 8.00
CA GLU A 370 -17.09 -13.87 9.41
C GLU A 370 -17.14 -15.10 10.30
N ASP A 371 -18.16 -15.95 10.12
CA ASP A 371 -18.31 -17.23 10.81
C ASP A 371 -18.99 -18.25 9.89
N SER A 372 -18.60 -19.50 10.02
CA SER A 372 -19.27 -20.58 9.32
C SER A 372 -19.03 -21.91 10.02
N SER A 373 -20.11 -22.66 10.21
CA SER A 373 -20.13 -23.97 10.85
C SER A 373 -21.24 -24.83 10.23
N ASP A 374 -21.40 -26.02 10.75
CA ASP A 374 -22.54 -26.92 10.40
C ASP A 374 -23.91 -26.32 10.78
N ARG A 375 -23.96 -25.17 11.44
CA ARG A 375 -25.19 -24.46 11.86
C ARG A 375 -25.54 -23.27 10.98
N GLY A 376 -24.71 -22.95 9.98
CA GLY A 376 -24.93 -21.86 9.06
C GLY A 376 -23.68 -21.05 8.76
N THR A 377 -23.85 -20.00 7.97
CA THR A 377 -22.78 -19.08 7.57
C THR A 377 -23.18 -17.64 7.84
N THR A 378 -22.20 -16.82 8.19
CA THR A 378 -22.31 -15.37 8.23
C THR A 378 -21.31 -14.75 7.27
N PHE A 379 -21.80 -14.12 6.22
CA PHE A 379 -21.02 -13.24 5.37
C PHE A 379 -21.05 -11.83 5.94
N ALA A 380 -19.89 -11.17 5.93
CA ALA A 380 -19.77 -9.78 6.32
C ALA A 380 -19.28 -8.96 5.13
N VAL A 381 -19.92 -7.82 4.90
CA VAL A 381 -19.56 -6.81 3.89
C VAL A 381 -19.31 -5.51 4.63
N ARG A 382 -18.15 -4.89 4.40
CA ARG A 382 -17.81 -3.59 4.95
C ARG A 382 -17.67 -2.58 3.82
N LEU A 383 -18.44 -1.50 3.88
CA LEU A 383 -18.44 -0.42 2.89
C LEU A 383 -18.12 0.91 3.58
N PRO A 384 -17.50 1.89 2.88
CA PRO A 384 -17.39 3.25 3.39
C PRO A 384 -18.78 3.85 3.63
N ALA A 385 -19.00 4.46 4.80
CA ALA A 385 -20.21 5.23 5.04
C ALA A 385 -20.16 6.54 4.24
N GLN A 386 -21.32 7.11 3.94
CA GLN A 386 -21.40 8.43 3.34
C GLN A 386 -20.71 9.43 4.27
N GLN A 387 -19.69 10.14 3.79
CA GLN A 387 -19.13 11.28 4.51
C GLN A 387 -20.16 12.42 4.44
N LYS A 388 -20.61 12.89 5.62
CA LYS A 388 -21.53 14.05 5.75
C LYS A 388 -20.85 15.35 5.32
#